data_fcde59ca1fe489b5ec1a1180725638d7
#
_entry.id   fcde59ca1fe489b5ec1a1180725638d7
#
_cell.length_a   1.000
_cell.length_b   1.000
_cell.length_c   1.000
_cell.angle_alpha   90.00
_cell.angle_beta   90.00
_cell.angle_gamma   90.00
#
_symmetry.space_group_name_H-M   'P 1'
#
loop_
_entity.id
_entity.type
_entity.pdbx_description
1 polymer ?
#
loop_
_entity_poly.entity_id
_entity_poly.type
_entity_poly.pdbx_seq_one_letter_code
_entity_poly.pdbx_strand_id
1 'polypeptide(L)'
;SAFYHDSAAALIIDGKIIAAAQEERFSRKKHDSGYPLHAVDYVLKESKLKLNEVDYITFYEKPFLKFERLLETYVAFSPKGFKSFCMSMPIWLGEKLFQKKVLFNKLRNHDKNFHDINKIYFSEHHFSHAASAFYPSPFNDATILTLDGVGEWATTTMAKGHGRDLEILKEIHFPHSIGLLYSAFTFYTGFKVNSAE
;
A
#
# COMPACT_ATOMS: atom_id res chain seq x y z
N SER A 1 -2.90 -5.52 -0.55
CA SER A 1 -3.04 -4.44 0.45
C SER A 1 -3.54 -5.03 1.76
N ALA A 2 -3.01 -4.58 2.90
CA ALA A 2 -3.43 -5.01 4.24
C ALA A 2 -2.92 -4.03 5.32
N PHE A 3 -3.47 -4.11 6.53
CA PHE A 3 -3.00 -3.48 7.77
C PHE A 3 -3.12 -1.96 7.86
N TYR A 4 -3.90 -1.34 6.98
CA TYR A 4 -4.22 0.08 7.06
C TYR A 4 -5.71 0.32 6.83
N HIS A 5 -6.19 0.31 5.59
CA HIS A 5 -7.62 0.31 5.21
C HIS A 5 -7.76 -0.45 3.89
N ASP A 6 -8.99 -0.84 3.55
CA ASP A 6 -9.35 -1.43 2.26
C ASP A 6 -8.42 -2.59 1.83
N SER A 7 -8.30 -3.57 2.72
CA SER A 7 -7.49 -4.76 2.44
C SER A 7 -7.99 -5.48 1.20
N ALA A 8 -7.05 -5.92 0.36
CA ALA A 8 -7.36 -6.51 -0.94
C ALA A 8 -6.26 -7.48 -1.38
N ALA A 9 -6.60 -8.39 -2.27
CA ALA A 9 -5.66 -9.24 -2.97
C ALA A 9 -5.92 -9.22 -4.47
N ALA A 10 -4.86 -9.34 -5.27
CA ALA A 10 -4.93 -9.55 -6.71
C ALA A 10 -3.90 -10.61 -7.10
N LEU A 11 -4.22 -11.43 -8.09
CA LEU A 11 -3.33 -12.44 -8.65
C LEU A 11 -3.11 -12.18 -10.14
N ILE A 12 -1.83 -12.19 -10.50
CA ILE A 12 -1.36 -11.97 -11.87
C ILE A 12 -0.58 -13.20 -12.30
N ILE A 13 -0.85 -13.72 -13.48
CA ILE A 13 -0.12 -14.83 -14.12
C ILE A 13 0.31 -14.36 -15.50
N ASP A 14 1.61 -14.39 -15.76
CA ASP A 14 2.19 -14.02 -17.07
C ASP A 14 1.71 -12.65 -17.58
N GLY A 15 1.64 -11.67 -16.66
CA GLY A 15 1.20 -10.31 -16.98
C GLY A 15 -0.32 -10.13 -17.12
N LYS A 16 -1.12 -11.16 -16.90
CA LYS A 16 -2.59 -11.10 -16.94
C LYS A 16 -3.18 -11.09 -15.54
N ILE A 17 -4.06 -10.14 -15.26
CA ILE A 17 -4.85 -10.12 -14.02
C ILE A 17 -5.87 -11.26 -14.10
N ILE A 18 -5.71 -12.26 -13.23
CA ILE A 18 -6.62 -13.43 -13.17
C ILE A 18 -7.84 -13.10 -12.31
N ALA A 19 -7.59 -12.53 -11.12
CA ALA A 19 -8.64 -12.13 -10.20
C ALA A 19 -8.12 -11.02 -9.26
N ALA A 20 -9.03 -10.18 -8.79
CA ALA A 20 -8.78 -9.18 -7.77
C ALA A 20 -10.04 -8.98 -6.93
N ALA A 21 -9.88 -8.82 -5.62
CA ALA A 21 -10.99 -8.58 -4.71
C ALA A 21 -10.56 -7.80 -3.47
N GLN A 22 -11.48 -6.98 -2.97
CA GLN A 22 -11.37 -6.36 -1.65
C GLN A 22 -11.97 -7.28 -0.58
N GLU A 23 -11.34 -7.31 0.60
CA GLU A 23 -11.78 -8.13 1.73
C GLU A 23 -13.19 -7.75 2.20
N GLU A 24 -13.53 -6.47 2.16
CA GLU A 24 -14.85 -5.99 2.57
C GLU A 24 -16.02 -6.58 1.77
N ARG A 25 -15.77 -7.10 0.56
CA ARG A 25 -16.81 -7.78 -0.25
C ARG A 25 -17.26 -9.08 0.41
N PHE A 26 -16.37 -9.71 1.15
CA PHE A 26 -16.60 -10.96 1.86
C PHE A 26 -16.94 -10.73 3.33
N SER A 27 -16.12 -9.94 4.04
CA SER A 27 -16.29 -9.67 5.47
C SER A 27 -17.48 -8.77 5.79
N ARG A 28 -18.00 -8.02 4.79
CA ARG A 28 -19.04 -6.99 4.94
C ARG A 28 -18.70 -5.88 5.94
N LYS A 29 -17.43 -5.75 6.26
CA LYS A 29 -16.90 -4.70 7.12
C LYS A 29 -16.28 -3.62 6.25
N LYS A 30 -16.89 -2.43 6.22
CA LYS A 30 -16.39 -1.28 5.46
C LYS A 30 -14.98 -0.89 5.95
N HIS A 31 -14.07 -0.60 5.02
CA HIS A 31 -12.66 -0.27 5.30
C HIS A 31 -11.95 -1.35 6.14
N ASP A 32 -12.22 -2.62 5.87
CA ASP A 32 -11.54 -3.72 6.58
C ASP A 32 -10.03 -3.60 6.41
N SER A 33 -9.33 -3.46 7.53
CA SER A 33 -7.88 -3.26 7.58
C SER A 33 -7.10 -4.54 7.91
N GLY A 34 -7.79 -5.66 8.09
CA GLY A 34 -7.18 -6.93 8.47
C GLY A 34 -6.29 -7.54 7.39
N TYR A 35 -5.78 -8.74 7.65
CA TYR A 35 -5.21 -9.58 6.61
C TYR A 35 -6.34 -10.05 5.67
N PRO A 36 -6.22 -9.88 4.34
CA PRO A 36 -7.31 -10.16 3.40
C PRO A 36 -7.49 -11.66 3.13
N LEU A 37 -7.93 -12.39 4.16
CA LEU A 37 -8.04 -13.85 4.13
C LEU A 37 -8.93 -14.34 2.98
N HIS A 38 -10.16 -13.81 2.92
CA HIS A 38 -11.14 -14.27 1.93
C HIS A 38 -10.80 -13.80 0.51
N ALA A 39 -10.21 -12.60 0.38
CA ALA A 39 -9.75 -12.11 -0.91
C ALA A 39 -8.58 -12.95 -1.44
N VAL A 40 -7.65 -13.38 -0.59
CA VAL A 40 -6.58 -14.31 -0.96
C VAL A 40 -7.14 -15.67 -1.35
N ASP A 41 -8.06 -16.24 -0.56
CA ASP A 41 -8.75 -17.50 -0.93
C ASP A 41 -9.45 -17.40 -2.29
N TYR A 42 -10.14 -16.29 -2.53
CA TYR A 42 -10.85 -16.06 -3.78
C TYR A 42 -9.91 -16.06 -4.99
N VAL A 43 -8.83 -15.27 -4.94
CA VAL A 43 -7.92 -15.17 -6.09
C VAL A 43 -7.15 -16.47 -6.34
N LEU A 44 -6.81 -17.22 -5.30
CA LEU A 44 -6.18 -18.54 -5.41
C LEU A 44 -7.15 -19.56 -6.02
N LYS A 45 -8.41 -19.54 -5.58
CA LYS A 45 -9.46 -20.44 -6.14
C LYS A 45 -9.73 -20.19 -7.62
N GLU A 46 -9.84 -18.91 -8.03
CA GLU A 46 -10.06 -18.54 -9.44
C GLU A 46 -8.89 -18.99 -10.33
N SER A 47 -7.67 -18.95 -9.84
CA SER A 47 -6.47 -19.41 -10.56
C SER A 47 -6.23 -20.92 -10.45
N LYS A 48 -6.91 -21.62 -9.55
CA LYS A 48 -6.68 -23.04 -9.19
C LYS A 48 -5.25 -23.28 -8.64
N LEU A 49 -4.60 -22.25 -8.08
CA LEU A 49 -3.28 -22.33 -7.46
C LEU A 49 -3.39 -22.44 -5.95
N LYS A 50 -2.37 -23.03 -5.34
CA LYS A 50 -2.11 -22.97 -3.89
C LYS A 50 -1.17 -21.81 -3.58
N LEU A 51 -1.21 -21.32 -2.35
CA LEU A 51 -0.37 -20.18 -1.94
C LEU A 51 1.14 -20.49 -2.05
N ASN A 52 1.56 -21.71 -1.80
CA ASN A 52 2.96 -22.13 -1.92
C ASN A 52 3.46 -22.20 -3.38
N GLU A 53 2.55 -22.26 -4.36
CA GLU A 53 2.87 -22.26 -5.80
C GLU A 53 3.06 -20.84 -6.37
N VAL A 54 2.69 -19.80 -5.61
CA VAL A 54 2.91 -18.41 -5.98
C VAL A 54 4.40 -18.08 -5.92
N ASP A 55 4.95 -17.50 -6.99
CA ASP A 55 6.38 -17.16 -7.08
C ASP A 55 6.73 -15.93 -6.25
N TYR A 56 5.91 -14.87 -6.31
CA TYR A 56 6.15 -13.58 -5.68
C TYR A 56 4.90 -13.06 -5.00
N ILE A 57 5.08 -12.48 -3.81
CA ILE A 57 4.03 -11.77 -3.07
C ILE A 57 4.52 -10.34 -2.85
N THR A 58 3.86 -9.37 -3.46
CA THR A 58 4.26 -7.97 -3.37
C THR A 58 3.33 -7.19 -2.45
N PHE A 59 3.92 -6.47 -1.51
CA PHE A 59 3.23 -5.52 -0.65
C PHE A 59 3.47 -4.09 -1.17
N TYR A 60 2.46 -3.25 -1.08
CA TYR A 60 2.34 -1.97 -1.79
C TYR A 60 3.13 -0.79 -1.19
N GLU A 61 3.80 -0.96 -0.06
CA GLU A 61 4.57 0.11 0.60
C GLU A 61 5.81 -0.44 1.30
N LYS A 62 6.84 0.42 1.51
CA LYS A 62 8.07 0.10 2.21
C LYS A 62 8.04 0.67 3.64
N PRO A 63 7.80 -0.16 4.68
CA PRO A 63 7.65 0.31 6.06
C PRO A 63 8.85 1.09 6.60
N PHE A 64 10.08 0.72 6.19
CA PHE A 64 11.30 1.39 6.65
C PHE A 64 11.37 2.85 6.16
N LEU A 65 11.03 3.15 4.91
CA LEU A 65 11.01 4.51 4.39
C LEU A 65 9.95 5.36 5.09
N LYS A 66 8.81 4.77 5.40
CA LYS A 66 7.74 5.42 6.17
C LYS A 66 8.18 5.77 7.59
N PHE A 67 8.90 4.86 8.23
CA PHE A 67 9.46 5.06 9.57
C PHE A 67 10.56 6.14 9.57
N GLU A 68 11.46 6.12 8.60
CA GLU A 68 12.49 7.13 8.38
C GLU A 68 11.86 8.54 8.31
N ARG A 69 10.85 8.72 7.45
CA ARG A 69 10.12 9.99 7.37
C ARG A 69 9.54 10.42 8.72
N LEU A 70 8.96 9.49 9.48
CA LEU A 70 8.39 9.80 10.80
C LEU A 70 9.46 10.31 11.75
N LEU A 71 10.64 9.66 11.78
CA LEU A 71 11.76 10.08 12.63
C LEU A 71 12.32 11.44 12.20
N GLU A 72 12.61 11.62 10.92
CA GLU A 72 13.15 12.87 10.40
C GLU A 72 12.19 14.04 10.60
N THR A 73 10.89 13.81 10.36
CA THR A 73 9.85 14.83 10.63
C THR A 73 9.85 15.21 12.10
N TYR A 74 9.93 14.24 13.02
CA TYR A 74 9.95 14.55 14.44
C TYR A 74 11.22 15.34 14.81
N VAL A 75 12.39 14.93 14.35
CA VAL A 75 13.66 15.63 14.62
C VAL A 75 13.60 17.06 14.09
N ALA A 76 13.10 17.27 12.88
CA ALA A 76 13.01 18.58 12.24
C ALA A 76 12.09 19.57 12.99
N PHE A 77 11.03 19.08 13.62
CA PHE A 77 10.03 19.92 14.32
C PHE A 77 10.06 19.80 15.85
N SER A 78 11.01 19.07 16.41
CA SER A 78 11.15 18.89 17.87
C SER A 78 11.24 20.25 18.60
N PRO A 79 10.60 20.39 19.78
CA PRO A 79 9.83 19.39 20.52
C PRO A 79 8.34 19.27 20.12
N LYS A 80 7.91 19.95 19.07
CA LYS A 80 6.53 19.89 18.60
C LYS A 80 6.17 18.46 18.19
N GLY A 81 4.96 18.01 18.56
CA GLY A 81 4.51 16.66 18.24
C GLY A 81 5.05 15.54 19.13
N PHE A 82 5.80 15.84 20.21
CA PHE A 82 6.38 14.84 21.11
C PHE A 82 5.37 13.80 21.60
N LYS A 83 4.19 14.24 22.03
CA LYS A 83 3.14 13.33 22.50
C LYS A 83 2.70 12.33 21.40
N SER A 84 2.44 12.84 20.20
CA SER A 84 2.06 12.00 19.05
C SER A 84 3.17 11.03 18.65
N PHE A 85 4.43 11.50 18.69
CA PHE A 85 5.60 10.67 18.44
C PHE A 85 5.70 9.53 19.46
N CYS A 86 5.63 9.82 20.75
CA CYS A 86 5.67 8.80 21.81
C CYS A 86 4.52 7.80 21.71
N MET A 87 3.34 8.22 21.29
CA MET A 87 2.18 7.33 21.08
C MET A 87 2.36 6.41 19.87
N SER A 88 3.02 6.88 18.82
CA SER A 88 3.22 6.09 17.58
C SER A 88 4.38 5.11 17.68
N MET A 89 5.43 5.41 18.44
CA MET A 89 6.66 4.61 18.54
C MET A 89 6.45 3.16 18.92
N PRO A 90 5.64 2.80 19.95
CA PRO A 90 5.40 1.39 20.30
C PRO A 90 4.78 0.59 19.15
N ILE A 91 3.87 1.20 18.38
CA ILE A 91 3.22 0.55 17.22
C ILE A 91 4.24 0.30 16.12
N TRP A 92 5.11 1.28 15.83
CA TRP A 92 6.13 1.15 14.81
C TRP A 92 7.20 0.12 15.16
N LEU A 93 7.73 0.18 16.38
CA LEU A 93 8.78 -0.73 16.85
C LEU A 93 8.25 -2.14 17.12
N GLY A 94 6.97 -2.29 17.50
CA GLY A 94 6.36 -3.59 17.76
C GLY A 94 5.91 -4.34 16.51
N GLU A 95 5.32 -3.66 15.54
CA GLU A 95 4.62 -4.32 14.42
C GLU A 95 5.06 -3.82 13.04
N LYS A 96 5.05 -2.51 12.81
CA LYS A 96 5.18 -1.93 11.46
C LYS A 96 6.55 -2.19 10.84
N LEU A 97 7.64 -2.05 11.59
CA LEU A 97 8.99 -2.34 11.10
C LEU A 97 9.20 -3.82 10.76
N PHE A 98 8.49 -4.71 11.46
CA PHE A 98 8.57 -6.16 11.24
C PHE A 98 7.49 -6.68 10.28
N GLN A 99 6.92 -5.81 9.45
CA GLN A 99 5.77 -6.13 8.59
C GLN A 99 6.03 -7.34 7.68
N LYS A 100 7.26 -7.55 7.19
CA LYS A 100 7.62 -8.76 6.43
C LYS A 100 7.37 -10.03 7.23
N LYS A 101 7.75 -10.04 8.51
CA LYS A 101 7.54 -11.18 9.42
C LYS A 101 6.06 -11.33 9.79
N VAL A 102 5.37 -10.22 10.00
CA VAL A 102 3.92 -10.24 10.28
C VAL A 102 3.17 -10.84 9.09
N LEU A 103 3.46 -10.35 7.88
CA LEU A 103 2.84 -10.86 6.65
C LEU A 103 3.17 -12.34 6.43
N PHE A 104 4.45 -12.73 6.58
CA PHE A 104 4.86 -14.12 6.49
C PHE A 104 4.11 -15.03 7.45
N ASN A 105 3.96 -14.64 8.72
CA ASN A 105 3.22 -15.41 9.72
C ASN A 105 1.73 -15.54 9.34
N LYS A 106 1.11 -14.50 8.80
CA LYS A 106 -0.28 -14.55 8.32
C LYS A 106 -0.43 -15.49 7.13
N LEU A 107 0.46 -15.40 6.14
CA LEU A 107 0.50 -16.29 4.98
C LEU A 107 0.73 -17.76 5.39
N ARG A 108 1.66 -18.00 6.29
CA ARG A 108 1.94 -19.35 6.82
C ARG A 108 0.79 -19.91 7.68
N ASN A 109 0.03 -19.05 8.34
CA ASN A 109 -1.18 -19.50 9.05
C ASN A 109 -2.31 -19.82 8.08
N HIS A 110 -2.35 -19.14 6.93
CA HIS A 110 -3.29 -19.37 5.85
C HIS A 110 -2.98 -20.71 5.13
N ASP A 111 -1.73 -20.92 4.75
CA ASP A 111 -1.23 -22.17 4.14
C ASP A 111 0.03 -22.64 4.88
N LYS A 112 -0.06 -23.78 5.56
CA LYS A 112 1.07 -24.35 6.32
C LYS A 112 2.24 -24.77 5.44
N ASN A 113 2.03 -24.92 4.14
CA ASN A 113 3.07 -25.26 3.17
C ASN A 113 3.82 -24.01 2.65
N PHE A 114 3.39 -22.80 3.01
CA PHE A 114 4.11 -21.58 2.69
C PHE A 114 5.28 -21.38 3.65
N HIS A 115 6.51 -21.60 3.18
CA HIS A 115 7.73 -21.62 4.03
C HIS A 115 8.77 -20.58 3.64
N ASP A 116 8.69 -19.99 2.43
CA ASP A 116 9.74 -19.11 1.93
C ASP A 116 9.38 -17.62 2.11
N ILE A 117 9.99 -16.99 3.11
CA ILE A 117 9.84 -15.56 3.38
C ILE A 117 10.47 -14.68 2.27
N ASN A 118 11.40 -15.24 1.45
CA ASN A 118 12.04 -14.48 0.38
C ASN A 118 11.11 -14.23 -0.81
N LYS A 119 10.01 -14.94 -0.91
CA LYS A 119 8.95 -14.66 -1.88
C LYS A 119 8.20 -13.33 -1.61
N ILE A 120 8.41 -12.71 -0.43
CA ILE A 120 7.71 -11.47 -0.04
C ILE A 120 8.57 -10.26 -0.38
N TYR A 121 8.06 -9.41 -1.23
CA TYR A 121 8.64 -8.16 -1.73
C TYR A 121 7.80 -6.94 -1.31
N PHE A 122 8.44 -5.78 -1.33
CA PHE A 122 7.83 -4.50 -1.03
C PHE A 122 8.08 -3.53 -2.19
N SER A 123 7.03 -2.92 -2.69
CA SER A 123 7.10 -1.85 -3.68
C SER A 123 7.00 -0.49 -2.97
N GLU A 124 7.47 0.56 -3.59
CA GLU A 124 7.22 1.92 -3.12
C GLU A 124 5.75 2.29 -3.33
N HIS A 125 5.21 3.09 -2.41
CA HIS A 125 3.79 3.44 -2.37
C HIS A 125 3.33 4.12 -3.67
N HIS A 126 3.99 5.19 -4.07
CA HIS A 126 3.63 5.92 -5.30
C HIS A 126 3.94 5.13 -6.58
N PHE A 127 4.97 4.28 -6.56
CA PHE A 127 5.21 3.34 -7.66
C PHE A 127 4.06 2.33 -7.79
N SER A 128 3.53 1.86 -6.65
CA SER A 128 2.37 0.96 -6.63
C SER A 128 1.11 1.65 -7.18
N HIS A 129 0.89 2.93 -6.85
CA HIS A 129 -0.19 3.71 -7.42
C HIS A 129 -0.04 3.87 -8.94
N ALA A 130 1.14 4.26 -9.41
CA ALA A 130 1.40 4.42 -10.84
C ALA A 130 1.23 3.11 -11.61
N ALA A 131 1.75 2.01 -11.07
CA ALA A 131 1.59 0.67 -11.64
C ALA A 131 0.13 0.22 -11.71
N SER A 132 -0.66 0.49 -10.66
CA SER A 132 -2.08 0.13 -10.63
C SER A 132 -2.94 0.90 -11.64
N ALA A 133 -2.51 2.09 -12.02
CA ALA A 133 -3.17 2.88 -13.06
C ALA A 133 -2.71 2.49 -14.48
N PHE A 134 -1.40 2.30 -14.67
CA PHE A 134 -0.82 2.11 -16.00
C PHE A 134 -1.04 0.71 -16.57
N TYR A 135 -0.64 -0.34 -15.84
CA TYR A 135 -0.66 -1.70 -16.39
C TYR A 135 -2.05 -2.25 -16.76
N PRO A 136 -3.15 -1.91 -16.06
CA PRO A 136 -4.48 -2.31 -16.51
C PRO A 136 -5.07 -1.38 -17.58
N SER A 137 -4.42 -0.25 -17.89
CA SER A 137 -4.89 0.71 -18.89
C SER A 137 -4.71 0.18 -20.32
N PRO A 138 -5.45 0.73 -21.30
CA PRO A 138 -5.28 0.36 -22.71
C PRO A 138 -4.07 1.05 -23.37
N PHE A 139 -3.32 1.88 -22.65
CA PHE A 139 -2.25 2.70 -23.22
C PHE A 139 -0.91 1.96 -23.18
N ASN A 140 -0.20 1.96 -24.32
CA ASN A 140 1.18 1.50 -24.40
C ASN A 140 2.17 2.56 -23.91
N ASP A 141 1.82 3.82 -24.10
CA ASP A 141 2.57 5.00 -23.66
C ASP A 141 1.64 5.93 -22.89
N ALA A 142 2.06 6.32 -21.68
CA ALA A 142 1.29 7.24 -20.86
C ALA A 142 2.18 8.07 -19.93
N THR A 143 1.72 9.26 -19.62
CA THR A 143 2.15 9.99 -18.42
C THR A 143 1.16 9.69 -17.31
N ILE A 144 1.69 9.29 -16.17
CA ILE A 144 0.90 8.91 -14.99
C ILE A 144 1.12 9.97 -13.90
N LEU A 145 0.04 10.48 -13.35
CA LEU A 145 0.06 11.38 -12.21
C LEU A 145 -0.56 10.67 -11.01
N THR A 146 0.17 10.62 -9.90
CA THR A 146 -0.36 10.11 -8.64
C THR A 146 -0.43 11.22 -7.60
N LEU A 147 -1.55 11.33 -6.91
CA LEU A 147 -1.77 12.31 -5.85
C LEU A 147 -2.28 11.57 -4.61
N ASP A 148 -1.59 11.77 -3.49
CA ASP A 148 -1.92 11.13 -2.23
C ASP A 148 -1.77 12.12 -1.07
N GLY A 149 -2.29 11.76 0.09
CA GLY A 149 -2.04 12.50 1.32
C GLY A 149 -0.58 12.45 1.68
N VAL A 150 -0.08 11.28 1.99
CA VAL A 150 1.34 11.01 2.27
C VAL A 150 1.63 9.52 2.07
N GLY A 151 2.48 9.19 1.11
CA GLY A 151 3.06 7.84 0.93
C GLY A 151 4.19 7.55 1.91
N GLU A 152 5.34 7.15 1.41
CA GLU A 152 6.58 7.12 2.22
C GLU A 152 7.09 8.56 2.40
N TRP A 153 7.79 9.11 1.41
CA TRP A 153 8.17 10.52 1.31
C TRP A 153 7.34 11.26 0.28
N ALA A 154 7.13 10.64 -0.87
CA ALA A 154 6.36 11.22 -1.95
C ALA A 154 4.88 11.41 -1.56
N THR A 155 4.32 12.53 -2.01
CA THR A 155 2.91 12.91 -1.86
C THR A 155 2.25 13.09 -3.22
N THR A 156 3.05 13.38 -4.24
CA THR A 156 2.63 13.50 -5.64
C THR A 156 3.78 13.01 -6.51
N THR A 157 3.49 12.19 -7.51
CA THR A 157 4.51 11.79 -8.50
C THR A 157 4.02 11.95 -9.91
N MET A 158 4.95 12.23 -10.81
CA MET A 158 4.76 12.15 -12.24
C MET A 158 5.64 11.02 -12.78
N ALA A 159 5.02 10.03 -13.39
CA ALA A 159 5.69 8.88 -13.98
C ALA A 159 5.46 8.82 -15.50
N LYS A 160 6.33 8.09 -16.18
CA LYS A 160 6.19 7.70 -17.58
C LYS A 160 6.09 6.19 -17.67
N GLY A 161 5.06 5.70 -18.33
CA GLY A 161 4.93 4.31 -18.72
C GLY A 161 5.19 4.13 -20.22
N HIS A 162 5.93 3.08 -20.59
CA HIS A 162 6.14 2.66 -21.97
C HIS A 162 6.24 1.13 -22.03
N GLY A 163 5.26 0.48 -22.65
CA GLY A 163 5.19 -0.97 -22.71
C GLY A 163 5.15 -1.63 -21.34
N ARG A 164 6.26 -2.20 -20.88
CA ARG A 164 6.42 -2.80 -19.55
C ARG A 164 7.22 -1.93 -18.57
N ASP A 165 7.81 -0.86 -19.06
CA ASP A 165 8.65 0.03 -18.26
C ASP A 165 7.82 1.13 -17.62
N LEU A 166 8.09 1.37 -16.35
CA LEU A 166 7.47 2.42 -15.56
C LEU A 166 8.56 3.15 -14.77
N GLU A 167 8.68 4.45 -15.03
CA GLU A 167 9.71 5.29 -14.43
C GLU A 167 9.08 6.51 -13.75
N ILE A 168 9.47 6.77 -12.50
CA ILE A 168 9.11 7.99 -11.78
C ILE A 168 10.06 9.10 -12.24
N LEU A 169 9.51 10.18 -12.81
CA LEU A 169 10.28 11.29 -13.36
C LEU A 169 10.43 12.45 -12.39
N LYS A 170 9.37 12.73 -11.61
CA LYS A 170 9.33 13.85 -10.65
C LYS A 170 8.49 13.49 -9.45
N GLU A 171 8.86 14.07 -8.30
CA GLU A 171 8.17 13.88 -7.04
C GLU A 171 8.00 15.21 -6.29
N ILE A 172 6.91 15.32 -5.57
CA ILE A 172 6.72 16.28 -4.48
C ILE A 172 6.76 15.48 -3.18
N HIS A 173 7.56 15.94 -2.23
CA HIS A 173 7.74 15.25 -0.96
C HIS A 173 7.01 15.97 0.18
N PHE A 174 6.67 15.20 1.21
CA PHE A 174 6.20 15.73 2.48
C PHE A 174 7.20 16.77 3.04
N PRO A 175 6.76 17.93 3.59
CA PRO A 175 5.37 18.22 4.00
C PRO A 175 4.48 18.81 2.90
N HIS A 176 4.96 19.03 1.71
CA HIS A 176 4.15 19.56 0.61
C HIS A 176 3.26 18.47 0.04
N SER A 177 1.94 18.65 0.05
CA SER A 177 0.98 17.66 -0.42
C SER A 177 -0.29 18.29 -0.95
N ILE A 178 -0.62 17.96 -2.19
CA ILE A 178 -1.90 18.35 -2.80
C ILE A 178 -3.05 17.54 -2.15
N GLY A 179 -2.83 16.27 -1.82
CA GLY A 179 -3.82 15.44 -1.15
C GLY A 179 -4.15 15.95 0.26
N LEU A 180 -3.15 16.38 1.04
CA LEU A 180 -3.42 17.01 2.34
C LEU A 180 -4.10 18.36 2.21
N LEU A 181 -3.80 19.13 1.15
CA LEU A 181 -4.52 20.37 0.85
C LEU A 181 -6.01 20.08 0.57
N TYR A 182 -6.29 19.04 -0.22
CA TYR A 182 -7.66 18.58 -0.47
C TYR A 182 -8.37 18.22 0.84
N SER A 183 -7.72 17.42 1.68
CA SER A 183 -8.27 17.06 3.01
C SER A 183 -8.50 18.26 3.92
N ALA A 184 -7.63 19.28 3.87
CA ALA A 184 -7.82 20.52 4.62
C ALA A 184 -9.05 21.28 4.15
N PHE A 185 -9.30 21.37 2.84
CA PHE A 185 -10.52 21.98 2.31
C PHE A 185 -11.77 21.16 2.63
N THR A 186 -11.71 19.83 2.56
CA THR A 186 -12.78 18.93 2.98
C THR A 186 -13.19 19.24 4.42
N PHE A 187 -12.22 19.32 5.33
CA PHE A 187 -12.46 19.67 6.73
C PHE A 187 -13.04 21.09 6.89
N TYR A 188 -12.45 22.07 6.19
CA TYR A 188 -12.88 23.47 6.25
C TYR A 188 -14.32 23.67 5.81
N THR A 189 -14.77 22.91 4.81
CA THR A 189 -16.16 22.96 4.30
C THR A 189 -17.14 22.16 5.16
N GLY A 190 -16.70 21.55 6.26
CA GLY A 190 -17.53 20.83 7.22
C GLY A 190 -17.78 19.36 6.89
N PHE A 191 -17.10 18.80 5.89
CA PHE A 191 -17.19 17.39 5.57
C PHE A 191 -16.18 16.55 6.37
N LYS A 192 -16.44 15.26 6.48
CA LYS A 192 -15.56 14.33 7.15
C LYS A 192 -14.48 13.85 6.18
N VAL A 193 -13.22 14.15 6.48
CA VAL A 193 -12.04 13.68 5.71
C VAL A 193 -12.04 12.16 5.60
N ASN A 194 -11.68 11.63 4.42
CA ASN A 194 -11.67 10.21 4.06
C ASN A 194 -13.04 9.51 4.19
N SER A 195 -14.13 10.22 4.08
CA SER A 195 -15.45 9.59 4.25
C SER A 195 -16.59 10.28 3.50
N ALA A 196 -16.47 11.57 3.18
CA ALA A 196 -17.52 12.38 2.58
C ALA A 196 -16.97 13.39 1.56
N GLU A 197 -15.92 12.98 0.87
CA GLU A 197 -15.23 13.73 -0.17
C GLU A 197 -15.84 13.49 -1.55
#